data_faa24ba0bb261cfa06d5b7793a334fba
#
_entry.id   faa24ba0bb261cfa06d5b7793a334fba
#
_cell.length_a   1.000
_cell.length_b   1.000
_cell.length_c   1.000
_cell.angle_alpha   90.00
_cell.angle_beta   90.00
_cell.angle_gamma   90.00
#
_symmetry.space_group_name_H-M   'P 1'
#
loop_
_entity.id
_entity.type
_entity.pdbx_description
1 polymer ?
#
loop_
_entity_poly.entity_id
_entity_poly.type
_entity_poly.pdbx_seq_one_letter_code
_entity_poly.pdbx_strand_id
1 'polypeptide(L)'
;MKACWERPALANFRGEVFTYGEVATQIAKLHVLYEAIGLKKGDKVALCAKNSARWGIAFFSANTYEAVVVPILADFHPDSVNSLVDHSESTVLFTDSDIWTKLNIEKMPNVKAVVSTADFKLLYSADEKISQANDNLQNLFDEKYPKGFSKEDVNYPTDNDKDLAIINYTSGTTSAPKGVMLRYECISANVAFGQKRLPSYPGDTIVSMLPMAHMYGMMFELIYPLCGCASIYYLGKTPTPALLLGAMAEIKPYLVITVPLVMEKIFKSKVAPVVNKPVMKAICAIPGLNQVIFKKIRTTLLNAFGGNIREIVMGGAALNPEVESWFKKFKLPYTVGYGMTEAAPLMAYEDWWDFAPKSCGKAIDTIEVRIDSEDPYNKVGEIQARGMNVMSGYFKNEEATNAAFTEDGWMRTGDLGVIDKKGNIFIKGRSKNMILSANGQNIYPEEIEAVVNNQPYVIESVVINRGASLVALVFTDSEKMKAENVDIETFKKTVMTEVNKSMPAYSKLNTVEIMDQPFEKTPKMSIKRFMYK
;
A
#
# COMPACT_ATOMS: atom_id res chain seq x y z
N MET A 1 -22.57 9.17 -1.00
CA MET A 1 -22.55 10.62 -1.20
C MET A 1 -23.85 11.31 -0.75
N LYS A 2 -25.05 10.93 -1.24
CA LYS A 2 -26.34 11.59 -0.90
C LYS A 2 -26.59 11.74 0.61
N ALA A 3 -26.34 10.68 1.40
CA ALA A 3 -26.59 10.67 2.84
C ALA A 3 -25.68 11.59 3.68
N CYS A 4 -24.55 12.03 3.11
CA CYS A 4 -23.53 12.81 3.81
C CYS A 4 -23.19 14.11 3.08
N TRP A 5 -24.14 14.66 2.31
CA TRP A 5 -23.97 15.74 1.36
C TRP A 5 -23.17 16.94 1.88
N GLU A 6 -23.52 17.44 3.07
CA GLU A 6 -22.90 18.60 3.71
C GLU A 6 -21.65 18.29 4.53
N ARG A 7 -21.27 16.99 4.65
CA ARG A 7 -20.12 16.60 5.45
C ARG A 7 -18.82 16.70 4.66
N PRO A 8 -17.68 17.01 5.30
CA PRO A 8 -16.37 16.90 4.68
C PRO A 8 -16.14 15.48 4.16
N ALA A 9 -15.60 15.38 2.94
CA ALA A 9 -15.29 14.11 2.28
C ALA A 9 -13.79 13.99 2.01
N LEU A 10 -13.23 14.88 1.19
CA LEU A 10 -11.85 14.89 0.76
C LEU A 10 -11.21 16.23 1.11
N ALA A 11 -10.06 16.19 1.77
CA ALA A 11 -9.37 17.40 2.21
C ALA A 11 -7.85 17.30 2.03
N ASN A 12 -7.20 18.39 1.69
CA ASN A 12 -5.76 18.53 1.83
C ASN A 12 -5.45 19.02 3.25
N PHE A 13 -4.53 18.39 3.93
CA PHE A 13 -4.15 18.80 5.29
C PHE A 13 -3.72 20.26 5.32
N ARG A 14 -4.43 21.08 6.10
CA ARG A 14 -4.27 22.54 6.16
C ARG A 14 -4.46 23.25 4.81
N GLY A 15 -5.30 22.70 3.95
CA GLY A 15 -5.64 23.21 2.65
C GLY A 15 -7.13 23.13 2.36
N GLU A 16 -7.47 22.88 1.10
CA GLU A 16 -8.87 22.80 0.65
C GLU A 16 -9.60 21.63 1.30
N VAL A 17 -10.86 21.82 1.57
CA VAL A 17 -11.80 20.81 2.06
C VAL A 17 -12.99 20.77 1.13
N PHE A 18 -13.32 19.60 0.62
CA PHE A 18 -14.51 19.36 -0.20
C PHE A 18 -15.52 18.53 0.61
N THR A 19 -16.76 19.00 0.64
CA THR A 19 -17.90 18.20 1.12
C THR A 19 -18.24 17.09 0.13
N TYR A 20 -19.05 16.11 0.56
CA TYR A 20 -19.55 15.08 -0.36
C TYR A 20 -20.34 15.67 -1.53
N GLY A 21 -21.10 16.75 -1.30
CA GLY A 21 -21.81 17.48 -2.34
C GLY A 21 -20.89 18.17 -3.34
N GLU A 22 -19.84 18.82 -2.86
CA GLU A 22 -18.83 19.45 -3.71
C GLU A 22 -18.05 18.42 -4.52
N VAL A 23 -17.68 17.28 -3.91
CA VAL A 23 -17.07 16.16 -4.65
C VAL A 23 -18.00 15.68 -5.76
N ALA A 24 -19.29 15.45 -5.47
CA ALA A 24 -20.26 15.02 -6.47
C ALA A 24 -20.43 16.07 -7.59
N THR A 25 -20.44 17.36 -7.26
CA THR A 25 -20.52 18.46 -8.23
C THR A 25 -19.29 18.50 -9.15
N GLN A 26 -18.08 18.33 -8.58
CA GLN A 26 -16.85 18.27 -9.39
C GLN A 26 -16.84 17.03 -10.31
N ILE A 27 -17.28 15.88 -9.81
CA ILE A 27 -17.47 14.67 -10.62
C ILE A 27 -18.43 14.95 -11.80
N ALA A 28 -19.57 15.57 -11.55
CA ALA A 28 -20.55 15.90 -12.59
C ALA A 28 -19.98 16.87 -13.65
N LYS A 29 -19.18 17.87 -13.23
CA LYS A 29 -18.46 18.75 -14.18
C LYS A 29 -17.47 17.99 -15.04
N LEU A 30 -16.70 17.07 -14.44
CA LEU A 30 -15.76 16.22 -15.20
C LEU A 30 -16.50 15.27 -16.14
N HIS A 31 -17.70 14.78 -15.80
CA HIS A 31 -18.53 14.00 -16.70
C HIS A 31 -18.96 14.82 -17.93
N VAL A 32 -19.31 16.10 -17.78
CA VAL A 32 -19.59 17.00 -18.92
C VAL A 32 -18.36 17.15 -19.81
N LEU A 33 -17.15 17.28 -19.23
CA LEU A 33 -15.91 17.31 -20.00
C LEU A 33 -15.66 15.98 -20.73
N TYR A 34 -15.92 14.84 -20.09
CA TYR A 34 -15.78 13.51 -20.72
C TYR A 34 -16.74 13.33 -21.92
N GLU A 35 -17.96 13.82 -21.81
CA GLU A 35 -18.91 13.83 -22.93
C GLU A 35 -18.36 14.64 -24.11
N ALA A 36 -17.77 15.82 -23.85
CA ALA A 36 -17.15 16.66 -24.87
C ALA A 36 -15.91 16.01 -25.52
N ILE A 37 -15.11 15.28 -24.75
CA ILE A 37 -13.97 14.49 -25.24
C ILE A 37 -14.44 13.28 -26.07
N GLY A 38 -15.69 12.86 -25.90
CA GLY A 38 -16.24 11.64 -26.47
C GLY A 38 -15.75 10.37 -25.80
N LEU A 39 -15.47 10.46 -24.48
CA LEU A 39 -15.11 9.30 -23.66
C LEU A 39 -16.30 8.34 -23.56
N LYS A 40 -16.04 7.05 -23.62
CA LYS A 40 -17.05 5.99 -23.56
C LYS A 40 -16.81 5.07 -22.38
N LYS A 41 -17.83 4.34 -21.97
CA LYS A 41 -17.72 3.22 -21.02
C LYS A 41 -16.60 2.26 -21.46
N GLY A 42 -15.72 1.92 -20.54
CA GLY A 42 -14.56 1.05 -20.77
C GLY A 42 -13.33 1.71 -21.37
N ASP A 43 -13.43 2.99 -21.80
CA ASP A 43 -12.23 3.78 -22.14
C ASP A 43 -11.36 3.98 -20.89
N LYS A 44 -10.06 4.17 -21.10
CA LYS A 44 -9.11 4.25 -19.99
C LYS A 44 -8.77 5.70 -19.68
N VAL A 45 -8.74 6.00 -18.39
CA VAL A 45 -8.34 7.29 -17.83
C VAL A 45 -7.12 7.08 -16.94
N ALA A 46 -5.97 7.55 -17.40
CA ALA A 46 -4.74 7.52 -16.61
C ALA A 46 -4.74 8.63 -15.55
N LEU A 47 -4.19 8.33 -14.39
CA LEU A 47 -4.09 9.25 -13.26
C LEU A 47 -2.68 9.15 -12.64
N CYS A 48 -1.81 10.11 -12.99
CA CYS A 48 -0.42 10.20 -12.56
C CYS A 48 -0.16 11.53 -11.86
N ALA A 49 -0.43 11.60 -10.57
CA ALA A 49 -0.30 12.81 -9.77
C ALA A 49 -0.01 12.49 -8.32
N LYS A 50 0.44 13.51 -7.57
CA LYS A 50 0.63 13.42 -6.12
C LYS A 50 -0.71 13.28 -5.40
N ASN A 51 -0.69 12.62 -4.24
CA ASN A 51 -1.87 12.46 -3.40
C ASN A 51 -2.51 13.81 -3.07
N SER A 52 -3.81 13.95 -3.35
CA SER A 52 -4.58 15.15 -3.03
C SER A 52 -6.08 14.86 -3.03
N ALA A 53 -6.88 15.77 -2.49
CA ALA A 53 -8.34 15.69 -2.57
C ALA A 53 -8.83 15.59 -4.04
N ARG A 54 -8.20 16.34 -4.95
CA ARG A 54 -8.54 16.31 -6.36
C ARG A 54 -8.09 15.03 -7.07
N TRP A 55 -7.05 14.35 -6.59
CA TRP A 55 -6.73 13.01 -7.04
C TRP A 55 -7.91 12.06 -6.82
N GLY A 56 -8.50 12.11 -5.61
CA GLY A 56 -9.68 11.33 -5.28
C GLY A 56 -10.90 11.68 -6.14
N ILE A 57 -11.12 12.96 -6.41
CA ILE A 57 -12.21 13.43 -7.31
C ILE A 57 -11.97 12.89 -8.73
N ALA A 58 -10.75 13.01 -9.28
CA ALA A 58 -10.41 12.50 -10.62
C ALA A 58 -10.62 10.98 -10.69
N PHE A 59 -10.20 10.23 -9.66
CA PHE A 59 -10.44 8.79 -9.57
C PHE A 59 -11.92 8.46 -9.66
N PHE A 60 -12.75 9.07 -8.80
CA PHE A 60 -14.18 8.78 -8.80
C PHE A 60 -14.91 9.30 -10.02
N SER A 61 -14.44 10.41 -10.62
CA SER A 61 -15.06 10.89 -11.86
C SER A 61 -14.94 9.87 -13.00
N ALA A 62 -13.77 9.26 -13.16
CA ALA A 62 -13.58 8.22 -14.16
C ALA A 62 -14.33 6.93 -13.79
N ASN A 63 -14.23 6.51 -12.52
CA ASN A 63 -14.84 5.27 -12.05
C ASN A 63 -16.39 5.31 -12.14
N THR A 64 -17.01 6.43 -11.74
CA THR A 64 -18.48 6.61 -11.82
C THR A 64 -18.99 6.92 -13.22
N TYR A 65 -18.11 7.23 -14.18
CA TYR A 65 -18.40 7.31 -15.61
C TYR A 65 -18.31 5.95 -16.31
N GLU A 66 -17.98 4.89 -15.56
CA GLU A 66 -17.66 3.53 -16.06
C GLU A 66 -16.43 3.51 -16.98
N ALA A 67 -15.55 4.50 -16.87
CA ALA A 67 -14.22 4.44 -17.46
C ALA A 67 -13.26 3.66 -16.56
N VAL A 68 -12.30 2.98 -17.17
CA VAL A 68 -11.29 2.19 -16.45
C VAL A 68 -10.19 3.12 -15.93
N VAL A 69 -10.01 3.19 -14.62
CA VAL A 69 -8.96 4.02 -14.03
C VAL A 69 -7.60 3.32 -14.15
N VAL A 70 -6.59 4.06 -14.57
CA VAL A 70 -5.20 3.58 -14.68
C VAL A 70 -4.34 4.43 -13.74
N PRO A 71 -4.26 4.07 -12.45
CA PRO A 71 -3.45 4.83 -11.49
C PRO A 71 -1.97 4.53 -11.69
N ILE A 72 -1.18 5.58 -11.83
CA ILE A 72 0.27 5.54 -12.06
C ILE A 72 0.96 6.33 -10.95
N LEU A 73 2.03 5.76 -10.37
CA LEU A 73 2.80 6.42 -9.32
C LEU A 73 3.46 7.71 -9.87
N ALA A 74 3.30 8.81 -9.16
CA ALA A 74 3.88 10.12 -9.51
C ALA A 74 5.42 10.11 -9.55
N ASP A 75 6.05 9.18 -8.83
CA ASP A 75 7.50 9.03 -8.73
C ASP A 75 8.11 8.14 -9.83
N PHE A 76 7.31 7.65 -10.78
CA PHE A 76 7.85 6.93 -11.92
C PHE A 76 8.66 7.85 -12.84
N HIS A 77 9.70 7.26 -13.47
CA HIS A 77 10.45 7.97 -14.50
C HIS A 77 9.52 8.39 -15.66
N PRO A 78 9.66 9.58 -16.23
CA PRO A 78 8.76 10.08 -17.29
C PRO A 78 8.57 9.11 -18.46
N ASP A 79 9.63 8.44 -18.92
CA ASP A 79 9.50 7.44 -19.98
C ASP A 79 8.65 6.23 -19.57
N SER A 80 8.70 5.85 -18.30
CA SER A 80 7.82 4.79 -17.78
C SER A 80 6.36 5.26 -17.77
N VAL A 81 6.10 6.51 -17.37
CA VAL A 81 4.74 7.07 -17.40
C VAL A 81 4.21 7.08 -18.83
N ASN A 82 4.98 7.63 -19.80
CA ASN A 82 4.61 7.62 -21.22
C ASN A 82 4.27 6.21 -21.70
N SER A 83 5.12 5.23 -21.39
CA SER A 83 4.93 3.83 -21.79
C SER A 83 3.68 3.19 -21.16
N LEU A 84 3.37 3.50 -19.89
CA LEU A 84 2.19 2.95 -19.22
C LEU A 84 0.88 3.57 -19.74
N VAL A 85 0.89 4.88 -20.02
CA VAL A 85 -0.26 5.60 -20.60
C VAL A 85 -0.54 5.06 -22.01
N ASP A 86 0.49 4.86 -22.83
CA ASP A 86 0.36 4.27 -24.17
C ASP A 86 -0.09 2.81 -24.11
N HIS A 87 0.59 1.97 -23.33
CA HIS A 87 0.24 0.55 -23.19
C HIS A 87 -1.21 0.35 -22.72
N SER A 88 -1.69 1.20 -21.79
CA SER A 88 -3.08 1.15 -21.31
C SER A 88 -4.08 1.67 -22.32
N GLU A 89 -3.66 2.33 -23.42
CA GLU A 89 -4.51 3.02 -24.39
C GLU A 89 -5.38 4.10 -23.74
N SER A 90 -4.81 4.81 -22.77
CA SER A 90 -5.56 5.84 -22.05
C SER A 90 -5.93 7.02 -22.95
N THR A 91 -7.21 7.41 -22.91
CA THR A 91 -7.77 8.51 -23.70
C THR A 91 -7.60 9.86 -22.99
N VAL A 92 -7.64 9.86 -21.65
CA VAL A 92 -7.46 11.03 -20.80
C VAL A 92 -6.34 10.77 -19.82
N LEU A 93 -5.52 11.78 -19.56
CA LEU A 93 -4.50 11.75 -18.51
C LEU A 93 -4.75 12.87 -17.50
N PHE A 94 -4.98 12.54 -16.25
CA PHE A 94 -4.89 13.49 -15.14
C PHE A 94 -3.46 13.50 -14.60
N THR A 95 -2.87 14.69 -14.45
CA THR A 95 -1.50 14.80 -13.95
C THR A 95 -1.22 16.16 -13.32
N ASP A 96 -0.15 16.25 -12.52
CA ASP A 96 0.37 17.51 -12.01
C ASP A 96 1.17 18.24 -13.11
N SER A 97 1.16 19.56 -13.12
CA SER A 97 1.85 20.36 -14.15
C SER A 97 3.37 20.11 -14.16
N ASP A 98 3.99 19.86 -13.00
CA ASP A 98 5.43 19.57 -12.90
C ASP A 98 5.79 18.16 -13.42
N ILE A 99 4.85 17.25 -13.43
CA ILE A 99 4.99 15.94 -14.08
C ILE A 99 4.78 16.11 -15.58
N TRP A 100 3.72 16.81 -16.01
CA TRP A 100 3.38 17.02 -17.41
C TRP A 100 4.55 17.59 -18.23
N THR A 101 5.24 18.60 -17.70
CA THR A 101 6.39 19.23 -18.39
C THR A 101 7.53 18.28 -18.74
N LYS A 102 7.54 17.06 -18.17
CA LYS A 102 8.55 16.03 -18.41
C LYS A 102 8.05 14.90 -19.32
N LEU A 103 6.76 14.87 -19.62
CA LEU A 103 6.15 13.84 -20.47
C LEU A 103 6.22 14.24 -21.95
N ASN A 104 6.12 13.25 -22.82
CA ASN A 104 6.10 13.44 -24.27
C ASN A 104 4.79 12.91 -24.85
N ILE A 105 3.92 13.81 -25.33
CA ILE A 105 2.61 13.46 -25.91
C ILE A 105 2.72 12.58 -27.16
N GLU A 106 3.79 12.73 -27.95
CA GLU A 106 4.00 11.90 -29.14
C GLU A 106 4.16 10.40 -28.80
N LYS A 107 4.59 10.09 -27.56
CA LYS A 107 4.67 8.73 -27.05
C LYS A 107 3.34 8.21 -26.48
N MET A 108 2.28 9.01 -26.52
CA MET A 108 0.96 8.68 -25.97
C MET A 108 -0.15 9.00 -26.98
N PRO A 109 -0.16 8.35 -28.16
CA PRO A 109 -0.98 8.75 -29.31
C PRO A 109 -2.51 8.65 -29.08
N ASN A 110 -2.94 7.87 -28.08
CA ASN A 110 -4.36 7.71 -27.76
C ASN A 110 -4.90 8.84 -26.87
N VAL A 111 -4.02 9.66 -26.26
CA VAL A 111 -4.42 10.73 -25.33
C VAL A 111 -5.03 11.89 -26.09
N LYS A 112 -6.32 12.16 -25.84
CA LYS A 112 -7.06 13.29 -26.40
C LYS A 112 -7.03 14.52 -25.51
N ALA A 113 -6.92 14.35 -24.19
CA ALA A 113 -6.87 15.44 -23.23
C ALA A 113 -5.94 15.12 -22.07
N VAL A 114 -5.18 16.12 -21.62
CA VAL A 114 -4.43 16.10 -20.36
C VAL A 114 -5.01 17.17 -19.45
N VAL A 115 -5.38 16.75 -18.24
CA VAL A 115 -6.09 17.59 -17.25
C VAL A 115 -5.21 17.75 -16.01
N SER A 116 -5.04 18.97 -15.56
CA SER A 116 -4.32 19.29 -14.31
C SER A 116 -5.09 18.80 -13.10
N THR A 117 -4.43 18.09 -12.18
CA THR A 117 -5.04 17.74 -10.89
C THR A 117 -5.13 18.93 -9.92
N ALA A 118 -4.43 20.03 -10.19
CA ALA A 118 -4.46 21.20 -9.33
C ALA A 118 -5.78 21.98 -9.40
N ASP A 119 -6.41 22.05 -10.58
CA ASP A 119 -7.58 22.91 -10.84
C ASP A 119 -8.54 22.37 -11.90
N PHE A 120 -8.29 21.17 -12.42
CA PHE A 120 -9.02 20.51 -13.51
C PHE A 120 -9.02 21.25 -14.85
N LYS A 121 -8.06 22.17 -15.08
CA LYS A 121 -7.87 22.80 -16.38
C LYS A 121 -7.10 21.90 -17.34
N LEU A 122 -7.33 22.09 -18.62
CA LEU A 122 -6.58 21.41 -19.67
C LEU A 122 -5.12 21.89 -19.70
N LEU A 123 -4.19 20.92 -19.72
CA LEU A 123 -2.77 21.11 -20.00
C LEU A 123 -2.46 20.81 -21.48
N TYR A 124 -3.28 19.96 -22.12
CA TYR A 124 -3.19 19.60 -23.53
C TYR A 124 -4.56 19.15 -24.05
N SER A 125 -4.81 19.45 -25.30
CA SER A 125 -5.97 18.99 -26.07
C SER A 125 -5.55 18.60 -27.48
N ALA A 126 -6.00 17.44 -27.95
CA ALA A 126 -5.77 16.98 -29.32
C ALA A 126 -6.72 17.64 -30.34
N ASP A 127 -7.83 18.24 -29.89
CA ASP A 127 -8.86 18.84 -30.75
C ASP A 127 -9.30 20.19 -30.15
N GLU A 128 -9.45 21.21 -31.03
CA GLU A 128 -9.92 22.52 -30.64
C GLU A 128 -11.32 22.49 -29.99
N LYS A 129 -12.19 21.56 -30.39
CA LYS A 129 -13.51 21.38 -29.77
C LYS A 129 -13.42 21.02 -28.29
N ILE A 130 -12.43 20.23 -27.90
CA ILE A 130 -12.21 19.87 -26.49
C ILE A 130 -11.76 21.12 -25.70
N SER A 131 -10.86 21.94 -26.28
CA SER A 131 -10.44 23.21 -25.68
C SER A 131 -11.63 24.16 -25.50
N GLN A 132 -12.41 24.35 -26.53
CA GLN A 132 -13.64 25.20 -26.48
C GLN A 132 -14.65 24.68 -25.45
N ALA A 133 -14.85 23.38 -25.37
CA ALA A 133 -15.74 22.77 -24.36
C ALA A 133 -15.20 22.97 -22.94
N ASN A 134 -13.91 22.88 -22.74
CA ASN A 134 -13.31 23.15 -21.42
C ASN A 134 -13.43 24.62 -21.02
N ASP A 135 -13.20 25.54 -21.95
CA ASP A 135 -13.35 26.98 -21.71
C ASP A 135 -14.79 27.36 -21.40
N ASN A 136 -15.75 26.63 -21.95
CA ASN A 136 -17.20 26.81 -21.76
C ASN A 136 -17.80 25.81 -20.74
N LEU A 137 -16.97 25.09 -19.98
CA LEU A 137 -17.42 23.96 -19.15
C LEU A 137 -18.49 24.35 -18.13
N GLN A 138 -18.38 25.54 -17.53
CA GLN A 138 -19.39 26.02 -16.58
C GLN A 138 -20.76 26.24 -17.26
N ASN A 139 -20.79 26.83 -18.43
CA ASN A 139 -22.07 27.04 -19.15
C ASN A 139 -22.68 25.71 -19.58
N LEU A 140 -21.87 24.77 -20.11
CA LEU A 140 -22.33 23.42 -20.46
C LEU A 140 -22.87 22.66 -19.22
N PHE A 141 -22.27 22.88 -18.08
CA PHE A 141 -22.74 22.31 -16.83
C PHE A 141 -24.06 22.94 -16.39
N ASP A 142 -24.19 24.26 -16.47
CA ASP A 142 -25.42 25.00 -16.11
C ASP A 142 -26.58 24.70 -17.07
N GLU A 143 -26.30 24.51 -18.36
CA GLU A 143 -27.28 24.02 -19.34
C GLU A 143 -27.78 22.62 -19.01
N LYS A 144 -26.89 21.71 -18.57
CA LYS A 144 -27.25 20.35 -18.17
C LYS A 144 -28.02 20.33 -16.86
N TYR A 145 -27.72 21.25 -15.94
CA TYR A 145 -28.32 21.34 -14.60
C TYR A 145 -28.91 22.74 -14.36
N PRO A 146 -29.98 23.12 -15.08
CA PRO A 146 -30.50 24.53 -15.08
C PRO A 146 -31.08 24.97 -13.73
N LYS A 147 -31.34 24.04 -12.82
CA LYS A 147 -31.78 24.31 -11.42
C LYS A 147 -30.64 24.22 -10.40
N GLY A 148 -29.41 24.12 -10.88
CA GLY A 148 -28.25 23.74 -10.08
C GLY A 148 -28.16 22.24 -9.86
N PHE A 149 -26.94 21.73 -9.60
CA PHE A 149 -26.69 20.33 -9.29
C PHE A 149 -26.97 20.05 -7.81
N SER A 150 -27.72 19.01 -7.55
CA SER A 150 -28.17 18.62 -6.22
C SER A 150 -27.93 17.13 -5.95
N LYS A 151 -28.18 16.67 -4.73
CA LYS A 151 -28.05 15.24 -4.38
C LYS A 151 -29.03 14.34 -5.14
N GLU A 152 -30.16 14.88 -5.62
CA GLU A 152 -31.14 14.16 -6.42
C GLU A 152 -30.60 13.80 -7.80
N ASP A 153 -29.70 14.63 -8.36
CA ASP A 153 -29.09 14.44 -9.68
C ASP A 153 -27.98 13.39 -9.66
N VAL A 154 -27.50 13.00 -8.48
CA VAL A 154 -26.47 11.94 -8.36
C VAL A 154 -27.09 10.60 -8.73
N ASN A 155 -26.66 10.05 -9.87
CA ASN A 155 -27.08 8.73 -10.34
C ASN A 155 -25.86 8.01 -10.95
N TYR A 156 -25.24 7.11 -10.19
CA TYR A 156 -24.12 6.31 -10.66
C TYR A 156 -24.56 4.88 -10.96
N PRO A 157 -23.97 4.21 -11.96
CA PRO A 157 -24.27 2.83 -12.31
C PRO A 157 -24.05 1.87 -11.11
N THR A 158 -24.89 0.86 -10.97
CA THR A 158 -24.84 -0.13 -9.88
C THR A 158 -24.91 -1.57 -10.36
N ASP A 159 -24.98 -1.80 -11.68
CA ASP A 159 -25.15 -3.11 -12.34
C ASP A 159 -23.93 -3.51 -13.17
N ASN A 160 -22.75 -3.05 -12.81
CA ASN A 160 -21.50 -3.18 -13.56
C ASN A 160 -20.44 -4.05 -12.85
N ASP A 161 -20.85 -4.95 -11.97
CA ASP A 161 -19.93 -5.75 -11.12
C ASP A 161 -18.84 -6.48 -11.91
N LYS A 162 -19.17 -6.98 -13.08
CA LYS A 162 -18.26 -7.75 -13.95
C LYS A 162 -17.40 -6.89 -14.86
N ASP A 163 -17.67 -5.59 -14.94
CA ASP A 163 -16.92 -4.68 -15.78
C ASP A 163 -15.56 -4.38 -15.16
N LEU A 164 -14.60 -4.05 -16.04
CA LEU A 164 -13.26 -3.65 -15.62
C LEU A 164 -13.32 -2.25 -15.00
N ALA A 165 -12.84 -2.14 -13.76
CA ALA A 165 -12.84 -0.88 -13.01
C ALA A 165 -11.45 -0.21 -13.01
N ILE A 166 -10.39 -1.00 -12.86
CA ILE A 166 -9.02 -0.52 -12.66
C ILE A 166 -8.03 -1.42 -13.42
N ILE A 167 -7.02 -0.78 -14.04
CA ILE A 167 -5.78 -1.44 -14.45
C ILE A 167 -4.66 -0.88 -13.58
N ASN A 168 -4.21 -1.64 -12.58
CA ASN A 168 -3.14 -1.19 -11.68
C ASN A 168 -1.80 -1.84 -12.04
N TYR A 169 -0.82 -1.01 -12.43
CA TYR A 169 0.50 -1.51 -12.84
C TYR A 169 1.36 -1.92 -11.65
N THR A 170 1.86 -3.15 -11.69
CA THR A 170 2.83 -3.64 -10.71
C THR A 170 4.24 -3.52 -11.29
N SER A 171 5.17 -3.00 -10.47
CA SER A 171 6.60 -3.06 -10.80
C SER A 171 7.08 -4.50 -10.66
N GLY A 172 7.15 -5.23 -11.76
CA GLY A 172 7.80 -6.55 -11.76
C GLY A 172 9.26 -6.43 -11.32
N THR A 173 9.71 -7.36 -10.49
CA THR A 173 11.12 -7.38 -10.04
C THR A 173 12.09 -7.80 -11.14
N THR A 174 11.61 -8.30 -12.28
CA THR A 174 12.44 -8.91 -13.34
C THR A 174 11.96 -8.62 -14.76
N SER A 175 10.83 -7.92 -14.97
CA SER A 175 10.24 -7.69 -16.30
C SER A 175 9.53 -6.33 -16.35
N ALA A 176 9.05 -5.95 -17.54
CA ALA A 176 8.20 -4.77 -17.71
C ALA A 176 6.98 -4.80 -16.74
N PRO A 177 6.50 -3.62 -16.30
CA PRO A 177 5.32 -3.54 -15.44
C PRO A 177 4.12 -4.27 -16.05
N LYS A 178 3.38 -5.02 -15.23
CA LYS A 178 2.18 -5.75 -15.64
C LYS A 178 0.94 -4.99 -15.17
N GLY A 179 -0.01 -4.77 -16.05
CA GLY A 179 -1.29 -4.13 -15.73
C GLY A 179 -2.29 -5.13 -15.16
N VAL A 180 -2.49 -5.13 -13.87
CA VAL A 180 -3.45 -6.00 -13.17
C VAL A 180 -4.87 -5.52 -13.44
N MET A 181 -5.72 -6.36 -14.01
CA MET A 181 -7.11 -6.06 -14.34
C MET A 181 -8.05 -6.39 -13.19
N LEU A 182 -8.65 -5.37 -12.58
CA LEU A 182 -9.56 -5.49 -11.45
C LEU A 182 -10.97 -5.05 -11.83
N ARG A 183 -11.96 -5.91 -11.58
CA ARG A 183 -13.39 -5.63 -11.82
C ARG A 183 -13.99 -4.87 -10.64
N TYR A 184 -15.18 -4.28 -10.84
CA TYR A 184 -15.90 -3.62 -9.75
C TYR A 184 -16.19 -4.57 -8.59
N GLU A 185 -16.50 -5.85 -8.85
CA GLU A 185 -16.72 -6.85 -7.79
C GLU A 185 -15.49 -7.05 -6.89
N CYS A 186 -14.26 -6.96 -7.45
CA CYS A 186 -13.04 -7.08 -6.66
C CYS A 186 -12.92 -5.93 -5.65
N ILE A 187 -13.33 -4.74 -6.07
CA ILE A 187 -13.33 -3.53 -5.24
C ILE A 187 -14.42 -3.60 -4.17
N SER A 188 -15.65 -3.92 -4.59
CA SER A 188 -16.81 -3.98 -3.68
C SER A 188 -16.66 -5.07 -2.62
N ALA A 189 -16.04 -6.21 -2.94
CA ALA A 189 -15.74 -7.28 -1.98
C ALA A 189 -14.83 -6.79 -0.84
N ASN A 190 -13.76 -6.05 -1.18
CA ASN A 190 -12.86 -5.47 -0.18
C ASN A 190 -13.56 -4.40 0.67
N VAL A 191 -14.39 -3.55 0.05
CA VAL A 191 -15.18 -2.53 0.78
C VAL A 191 -16.16 -3.20 1.74
N ALA A 192 -16.90 -4.21 1.29
CA ALA A 192 -17.87 -4.92 2.11
C ALA A 192 -17.21 -5.60 3.31
N PHE A 193 -16.05 -6.26 3.09
CA PHE A 193 -15.26 -6.84 4.17
C PHE A 193 -14.80 -5.76 5.15
N GLY A 194 -14.22 -4.65 4.67
CA GLY A 194 -13.76 -3.54 5.50
C GLY A 194 -14.88 -2.95 6.36
N GLN A 195 -16.05 -2.70 5.76
CA GLN A 195 -17.21 -2.18 6.50
C GLN A 195 -17.78 -3.18 7.53
N LYS A 196 -17.64 -4.48 7.27
CA LYS A 196 -18.06 -5.53 8.20
C LYS A 196 -17.13 -5.64 9.42
N ARG A 197 -15.82 -5.53 9.24
CA ARG A 197 -14.80 -5.77 10.29
C ARG A 197 -14.37 -4.48 11.01
N LEU A 198 -14.20 -3.40 10.28
CA LEU A 198 -13.76 -2.10 10.77
C LEU A 198 -14.70 -0.99 10.25
N PRO A 199 -15.99 -1.00 10.62
CA PRO A 199 -16.94 -0.06 10.05
C PRO A 199 -16.50 1.39 10.24
N SER A 200 -16.53 2.16 9.15
CA SER A 200 -16.39 3.61 9.18
C SER A 200 -17.76 4.27 9.24
N TYR A 201 -17.85 5.36 9.98
CA TYR A 201 -19.10 6.07 10.22
C TYR A 201 -18.99 7.54 9.81
N PRO A 202 -20.14 8.21 9.56
CA PRO A 202 -20.17 9.64 9.33
C PRO A 202 -19.52 10.43 10.48
N GLY A 203 -18.46 11.18 10.14
CA GLY A 203 -17.68 11.95 11.11
C GLY A 203 -16.35 11.28 11.51
N ASP A 204 -16.13 10.03 11.14
CA ASP A 204 -14.81 9.42 11.23
C ASP A 204 -13.83 10.12 10.27
N THR A 205 -12.56 10.12 10.64
CA THR A 205 -11.50 10.76 9.85
C THR A 205 -10.36 9.79 9.59
N ILE A 206 -9.69 9.94 8.45
CA ILE A 206 -8.46 9.23 8.09
C ILE A 206 -7.39 10.25 7.66
N VAL A 207 -6.15 9.98 8.02
CA VAL A 207 -4.97 10.66 7.46
C VAL A 207 -4.38 9.74 6.39
N SER A 208 -4.46 10.18 5.13
CA SER A 208 -3.89 9.43 4.00
C SER A 208 -2.39 9.72 3.86
N MET A 209 -1.58 8.67 3.97
CA MET A 209 -0.12 8.73 3.94
C MET A 209 0.52 7.79 2.91
N LEU A 210 -0.22 6.79 2.44
CA LEU A 210 0.25 5.83 1.44
C LEU A 210 0.06 6.38 0.02
N PRO A 211 0.88 5.97 -0.95
CA PRO A 211 0.66 6.36 -2.34
C PRO A 211 -0.71 5.88 -2.84
N MET A 212 -1.54 6.82 -3.31
CA MET A 212 -2.90 6.56 -3.78
C MET A 212 -2.93 5.70 -5.05
N ALA A 213 -1.93 5.80 -5.91
CA ALA A 213 -1.79 4.93 -7.07
C ALA A 213 -1.44 3.47 -6.71
N HIS A 214 -1.15 3.19 -5.44
CA HIS A 214 -0.96 1.84 -4.94
C HIS A 214 -2.27 1.25 -4.41
N MET A 215 -2.60 0.01 -4.78
CA MET A 215 -3.90 -0.60 -4.45
C MET A 215 -4.22 -0.57 -2.94
N TYR A 216 -3.22 -0.72 -2.07
CA TYR A 216 -3.40 -0.68 -0.62
C TYR A 216 -3.86 0.70 -0.11
N GLY A 217 -3.17 1.77 -0.54
CA GLY A 217 -3.58 3.15 -0.21
C GLY A 217 -4.92 3.50 -0.85
N MET A 218 -5.10 3.20 -2.13
CA MET A 218 -6.34 3.47 -2.86
C MET A 218 -7.55 2.82 -2.21
N MET A 219 -7.45 1.53 -1.84
CA MET A 219 -8.55 0.81 -1.23
C MET A 219 -8.86 1.32 0.18
N PHE A 220 -7.86 1.38 1.07
CA PHE A 220 -8.10 1.56 2.50
C PHE A 220 -7.94 2.98 3.01
N GLU A 221 -7.32 3.89 2.24
CA GLU A 221 -7.27 5.32 2.58
C GLU A 221 -8.20 6.19 1.72
N LEU A 222 -8.83 5.63 0.65
CA LEU A 222 -9.78 6.39 -0.18
C LEU A 222 -11.13 5.67 -0.32
N ILE A 223 -11.18 4.53 -1.02
CA ILE A 223 -12.46 3.93 -1.46
C ILE A 223 -13.29 3.48 -0.25
N TYR A 224 -12.74 2.60 0.56
CA TYR A 224 -13.42 2.01 1.72
C TYR A 224 -13.93 3.07 2.73
N PRO A 225 -13.11 4.03 3.22
CA PRO A 225 -13.59 4.98 4.21
C PRO A 225 -14.62 5.95 3.63
N LEU A 226 -14.50 6.34 2.35
CA LEU A 226 -15.46 7.22 1.70
C LEU A 226 -16.85 6.55 1.57
N CYS A 227 -16.90 5.23 1.34
CA CYS A 227 -18.15 4.47 1.34
C CYS A 227 -18.86 4.47 2.69
N GLY A 228 -18.13 4.62 3.80
CA GLY A 228 -18.68 4.78 5.15
C GLY A 228 -18.92 6.22 5.58
N CYS A 229 -18.84 7.17 4.66
CA CYS A 229 -19.00 8.60 4.95
C CYS A 229 -17.93 9.19 5.89
N ALA A 230 -16.73 8.62 5.94
CA ALA A 230 -15.59 9.21 6.63
C ALA A 230 -14.97 10.35 5.81
N SER A 231 -14.21 11.21 6.46
CA SER A 231 -13.45 12.30 5.84
C SER A 231 -11.97 11.91 5.71
N ILE A 232 -11.38 12.17 4.55
CA ILE A 232 -10.01 11.79 4.22
C ILE A 232 -9.15 13.04 4.10
N TYR A 233 -8.03 13.07 4.83
CA TYR A 233 -7.09 14.18 4.83
C TYR A 233 -5.74 13.75 4.24
N TYR A 234 -5.40 14.30 3.08
CA TYR A 234 -4.14 14.04 2.38
C TYR A 234 -3.02 14.93 2.92
N LEU A 235 -1.87 14.35 3.24
CA LEU A 235 -0.72 15.11 3.73
C LEU A 235 -0.11 16.03 2.67
N GLY A 236 -0.26 15.70 1.38
CA GLY A 236 0.24 16.48 0.25
C GLY A 236 1.78 16.60 0.16
N LYS A 237 2.50 15.98 1.08
CA LYS A 237 3.97 15.95 1.16
C LYS A 237 4.42 14.57 1.60
N THR A 238 5.68 14.24 1.31
CA THR A 238 6.30 13.01 1.82
C THR A 238 6.18 12.94 3.34
N PRO A 239 5.61 11.86 3.90
CA PRO A 239 5.40 11.73 5.34
C PRO A 239 6.73 11.73 6.10
N THR A 240 6.98 12.76 6.89
CA THR A 240 8.01 12.74 7.93
C THR A 240 7.35 12.40 9.28
N PRO A 241 8.06 11.80 10.25
CA PRO A 241 7.46 11.49 11.56
C PRO A 241 6.82 12.72 12.24
N ALA A 242 7.42 13.89 12.11
CA ALA A 242 6.90 15.13 12.70
C ALA A 242 5.62 15.60 12.01
N LEU A 243 5.58 15.62 10.67
CA LEU A 243 4.40 15.99 9.90
C LEU A 243 3.25 15.03 10.17
N LEU A 244 3.54 13.72 10.16
CA LEU A 244 2.55 12.67 10.37
C LEU A 244 1.91 12.76 11.75
N LEU A 245 2.73 12.83 12.82
CA LEU A 245 2.21 12.94 14.19
C LEU A 245 1.46 14.27 14.41
N GLY A 246 1.92 15.37 13.80
CA GLY A 246 1.20 16.64 13.83
C GLY A 246 -0.17 16.57 13.18
N ALA A 247 -0.27 15.95 12.00
CA ALA A 247 -1.55 15.76 11.32
C ALA A 247 -2.48 14.81 12.10
N MET A 248 -1.95 13.72 12.62
CA MET A 248 -2.75 12.78 13.43
C MET A 248 -3.28 13.41 14.72
N ALA A 249 -2.48 14.24 15.40
CA ALA A 249 -2.91 14.95 16.60
C ALA A 249 -4.05 15.95 16.32
N GLU A 250 -4.03 16.60 15.14
CA GLU A 250 -5.04 17.59 14.72
C GLU A 250 -6.32 16.89 14.19
N ILE A 251 -6.16 15.92 13.29
CA ILE A 251 -7.26 15.23 12.58
C ILE A 251 -7.92 14.16 13.46
N LYS A 252 -7.17 13.51 14.35
CA LYS A 252 -7.62 12.44 15.25
C LYS A 252 -8.25 11.25 14.50
N PRO A 253 -7.52 10.59 13.60
CA PRO A 253 -8.06 9.52 12.79
C PRO A 253 -8.56 8.35 13.65
N TYR A 254 -9.61 7.65 13.16
CA TYR A 254 -10.11 6.45 13.83
C TYR A 254 -9.32 5.19 13.48
N LEU A 255 -8.66 5.21 12.31
CA LEU A 255 -7.92 4.11 11.74
C LEU A 255 -6.60 4.61 11.17
N VAL A 256 -5.52 3.88 11.41
CA VAL A 256 -4.20 4.13 10.80
C VAL A 256 -3.88 2.99 9.86
N ILE A 257 -3.81 3.30 8.56
CA ILE A 257 -3.36 2.37 7.52
C ILE A 257 -1.90 2.71 7.22
N THR A 258 -0.99 1.75 7.41
CA THR A 258 0.43 2.05 7.29
C THR A 258 1.26 0.84 6.87
N VAL A 259 2.56 1.02 6.73
CA VAL A 259 3.52 -0.07 6.53
C VAL A 259 4.34 -0.29 7.81
N PRO A 260 4.83 -1.52 8.08
CA PRO A 260 5.61 -1.83 9.28
C PRO A 260 6.76 -0.86 9.53
N LEU A 261 7.49 -0.47 8.51
CA LEU A 261 8.63 0.45 8.60
C LEU A 261 8.31 1.77 9.32
N VAL A 262 7.13 2.32 9.13
CA VAL A 262 6.70 3.58 9.78
C VAL A 262 6.56 3.36 11.28
N MET A 263 5.87 2.28 11.68
CA MET A 263 5.67 1.94 13.08
C MET A 263 6.97 1.54 13.78
N GLU A 264 7.85 0.84 13.08
CA GLU A 264 9.19 0.48 13.57
C GLU A 264 10.06 1.72 13.80
N LYS A 265 10.03 2.70 12.90
CA LYS A 265 10.73 3.98 13.09
C LYS A 265 10.18 4.75 14.29
N ILE A 266 8.86 4.78 14.46
CA ILE A 266 8.23 5.41 15.63
C ILE A 266 8.66 4.68 16.91
N PHE A 267 8.63 3.35 16.91
CA PHE A 267 9.09 2.53 18.04
C PHE A 267 10.56 2.82 18.36
N LYS A 268 11.47 2.70 17.38
CA LYS A 268 12.92 2.93 17.55
C LYS A 268 13.22 4.35 18.07
N SER A 269 12.49 5.36 17.60
CA SER A 269 12.75 6.76 17.98
C SER A 269 12.11 7.21 19.31
N LYS A 270 10.94 6.67 19.64
CA LYS A 270 10.15 7.16 20.79
C LYS A 270 10.04 6.17 21.94
N VAL A 271 10.01 4.87 21.67
CA VAL A 271 9.74 3.83 22.66
C VAL A 271 11.02 3.13 23.11
N ALA A 272 11.84 2.66 22.19
CA ALA A 272 13.07 1.92 22.48
C ALA A 272 14.03 2.68 23.43
N PRO A 273 14.26 4.00 23.30
CA PRO A 273 15.09 4.75 24.24
C PRO A 273 14.56 4.76 25.69
N VAL A 274 13.27 4.56 25.87
CA VAL A 274 12.63 4.49 27.20
C VAL A 274 12.74 3.08 27.77
N VAL A 275 12.29 2.07 27.03
CA VAL A 275 12.19 0.69 27.53
C VAL A 275 13.57 0.00 27.67
N ASN A 276 14.57 0.48 26.96
CA ASN A 276 15.94 -0.06 27.01
C ASN A 276 16.79 0.48 28.18
N LYS A 277 16.32 1.47 28.92
CA LYS A 277 17.02 1.95 30.13
C LYS A 277 17.11 0.82 31.17
N PRO A 278 18.25 0.61 31.85
CA PRO A 278 18.42 -0.47 32.83
C PRO A 278 17.32 -0.49 33.90
N VAL A 279 16.98 0.67 34.45
CA VAL A 279 15.88 0.82 35.43
C VAL A 279 14.54 0.39 34.85
N MET A 280 14.24 0.79 33.61
CA MET A 280 12.98 0.41 32.96
C MET A 280 12.92 -1.09 32.63
N LYS A 281 14.04 -1.69 32.22
CA LYS A 281 14.13 -3.15 32.04
C LYS A 281 13.83 -3.90 33.35
N ALA A 282 14.38 -3.43 34.47
CA ALA A 282 14.12 -4.01 35.79
C ALA A 282 12.63 -3.86 36.17
N ILE A 283 12.03 -2.67 36.00
CA ILE A 283 10.61 -2.43 36.28
C ILE A 283 9.70 -3.30 35.36
N CYS A 284 10.02 -3.42 34.09
CA CYS A 284 9.27 -4.24 33.13
C CYS A 284 9.35 -5.75 33.45
N ALA A 285 10.32 -6.20 34.24
CA ALA A 285 10.43 -7.57 34.70
C ALA A 285 9.54 -7.88 35.93
N ILE A 286 9.04 -6.87 36.65
CA ILE A 286 8.23 -7.05 37.86
C ILE A 286 6.76 -7.21 37.49
N PRO A 287 6.13 -8.38 37.76
CA PRO A 287 4.69 -8.59 37.52
C PRO A 287 3.84 -7.56 38.24
N GLY A 288 2.81 -7.04 37.55
CA GLY A 288 1.93 -5.98 38.08
C GLY A 288 2.45 -4.57 37.81
N LEU A 289 3.70 -4.27 38.15
CA LEU A 289 4.28 -2.94 37.90
C LEU A 289 4.50 -2.70 36.39
N ASN A 290 4.88 -3.74 35.64
CA ASN A 290 4.98 -3.70 34.19
C ASN A 290 3.67 -3.30 33.52
N GLN A 291 2.52 -3.77 34.03
CA GLN A 291 1.18 -3.44 33.44
C GLN A 291 0.91 -1.94 33.47
N VAL A 292 1.27 -1.27 34.57
CA VAL A 292 1.11 0.20 34.72
C VAL A 292 1.97 0.95 33.70
N ILE A 293 3.23 0.53 33.56
CA ILE A 293 4.16 1.13 32.57
C ILE A 293 3.67 0.88 31.14
N PHE A 294 3.30 -0.34 30.81
CA PHE A 294 2.81 -0.70 29.47
C PHE A 294 1.54 0.08 29.11
N LYS A 295 0.58 0.21 30.07
CA LYS A 295 -0.60 1.05 29.89
C LYS A 295 -0.21 2.53 29.62
N LYS A 296 0.75 3.07 30.36
CA LYS A 296 1.21 4.45 30.16
C LYS A 296 1.83 4.64 28.77
N ILE A 297 2.71 3.72 28.34
CA ILE A 297 3.32 3.73 27.00
C ILE A 297 2.25 3.66 25.92
N ARG A 298 1.31 2.71 26.03
CA ARG A 298 0.16 2.59 25.13
C ARG A 298 -0.61 3.89 25.00
N THR A 299 -1.01 4.48 26.14
CA THR A 299 -1.77 5.74 26.14
C THR A 299 -0.98 6.86 25.48
N THR A 300 0.32 6.97 25.78
CA THR A 300 1.19 7.98 25.15
C THR A 300 1.27 7.82 23.65
N LEU A 301 1.42 6.57 23.15
CA LEU A 301 1.44 6.28 21.71
C LEU A 301 0.10 6.60 21.05
N LEU A 302 -1.01 6.16 21.63
CA LEU A 302 -2.34 6.42 21.08
C LEU A 302 -2.65 7.92 21.06
N ASN A 303 -2.27 8.66 22.10
CA ASN A 303 -2.43 10.12 22.15
C ASN A 303 -1.58 10.82 21.09
N ALA A 304 -0.38 10.31 20.79
CA ALA A 304 0.45 10.84 19.71
C ALA A 304 -0.20 10.65 18.33
N PHE A 305 -1.06 9.66 18.19
CA PHE A 305 -1.90 9.44 16.99
C PHE A 305 -3.27 10.13 17.07
N GLY A 306 -3.47 11.06 18.00
CA GLY A 306 -4.73 11.83 18.13
C GLY A 306 -5.73 11.26 19.14
N GLY A 307 -5.46 10.10 19.75
CA GLY A 307 -6.26 9.53 20.84
C GLY A 307 -7.58 8.84 20.45
N ASN A 308 -7.93 8.81 19.16
CA ASN A 308 -9.20 8.23 18.66
C ASN A 308 -9.00 6.90 17.90
N ILE A 309 -7.80 6.35 17.90
CA ILE A 309 -7.47 5.13 17.13
C ILE A 309 -8.25 3.92 17.65
N ARG A 310 -9.02 3.28 16.77
CA ARG A 310 -9.65 1.97 17.00
C ARG A 310 -8.68 0.85 16.67
N GLU A 311 -7.94 1.01 15.54
CA GLU A 311 -6.96 0.02 15.08
C GLU A 311 -5.85 0.63 14.22
N ILE A 312 -4.68 -0.03 14.23
CA ILE A 312 -3.54 0.25 13.37
C ILE A 312 -3.34 -0.98 12.47
N VAL A 313 -3.65 -0.84 11.18
CA VAL A 313 -3.50 -1.92 10.20
C VAL A 313 -2.20 -1.72 9.43
N MET A 314 -1.32 -2.70 9.50
CA MET A 314 -0.05 -2.72 8.77
C MET A 314 -0.10 -3.72 7.63
N GLY A 315 0.43 -3.35 6.48
CA GLY A 315 0.48 -4.24 5.31
C GLY A 315 1.71 -4.00 4.44
N GLY A 316 1.88 -4.85 3.43
CA GLY A 316 2.93 -4.70 2.42
C GLY A 316 4.31 -5.26 2.80
N ALA A 317 4.55 -5.57 4.07
CA ALA A 317 5.78 -6.20 4.55
C ALA A 317 5.54 -6.91 5.89
N ALA A 318 6.46 -7.79 6.28
CA ALA A 318 6.46 -8.39 7.62
C ALA A 318 6.84 -7.36 8.68
N LEU A 319 6.15 -7.39 9.83
CA LEU A 319 6.50 -6.59 11.00
C LEU A 319 7.69 -7.21 11.73
N ASN A 320 8.63 -6.37 12.14
CA ASN A 320 9.78 -6.79 12.93
C ASN A 320 9.35 -7.53 14.21
N PRO A 321 9.82 -8.78 14.45
CA PRO A 321 9.34 -9.60 15.56
C PRO A 321 9.61 -9.02 16.95
N GLU A 322 10.71 -8.26 17.14
CA GLU A 322 11.00 -7.58 18.41
C GLU A 322 10.00 -6.47 18.67
N VAL A 323 9.76 -5.61 17.67
CA VAL A 323 8.79 -4.52 17.74
C VAL A 323 7.39 -5.08 18.00
N GLU A 324 7.01 -6.14 17.30
CA GLU A 324 5.75 -6.83 17.48
C GLU A 324 5.57 -7.37 18.91
N SER A 325 6.62 -7.98 19.48
CA SER A 325 6.63 -8.43 20.88
C SER A 325 6.30 -7.29 21.85
N TRP A 326 6.84 -6.10 21.63
CA TRP A 326 6.55 -4.92 22.43
C TRP A 326 5.12 -4.43 22.22
N PHE A 327 4.61 -4.36 20.99
CA PHE A 327 3.23 -3.95 20.69
C PHE A 327 2.23 -4.87 21.39
N LYS A 328 2.49 -6.18 21.40
CA LYS A 328 1.70 -7.14 22.16
C LYS A 328 1.72 -6.90 23.67
N LYS A 329 2.91 -6.67 24.26
CA LYS A 329 3.06 -6.35 25.70
C LYS A 329 2.29 -5.09 26.08
N PHE A 330 2.31 -4.07 25.24
CA PHE A 330 1.56 -2.83 25.44
C PHE A 330 0.06 -2.99 25.18
N LYS A 331 -0.39 -4.10 24.58
CA LYS A 331 -1.75 -4.29 24.07
C LYS A 331 -2.13 -3.17 23.09
N LEU A 332 -1.19 -2.75 22.23
CA LEU A 332 -1.47 -1.79 21.17
C LEU A 332 -2.52 -2.40 20.22
N PRO A 333 -3.55 -1.65 19.77
CA PRO A 333 -4.54 -2.16 18.83
C PRO A 333 -3.94 -2.21 17.42
N TYR A 334 -3.19 -3.26 17.10
CA TYR A 334 -2.55 -3.45 15.80
C TYR A 334 -2.86 -4.81 15.19
N THR A 335 -2.87 -4.84 13.88
CA THR A 335 -2.89 -6.07 13.09
C THR A 335 -1.95 -5.95 11.89
N VAL A 336 -1.59 -7.09 11.32
CA VAL A 336 -0.84 -7.18 10.07
C VAL A 336 -1.71 -7.91 9.05
N GLY A 337 -2.10 -7.22 7.97
CA GLY A 337 -2.84 -7.79 6.87
C GLY A 337 -1.90 -8.27 5.76
N TYR A 338 -2.38 -9.24 4.99
CA TYR A 338 -1.70 -9.74 3.80
C TYR A 338 -2.54 -9.54 2.56
N GLY A 339 -1.86 -9.14 1.50
CA GLY A 339 -2.49 -8.95 0.21
C GLY A 339 -1.52 -8.56 -0.89
N MET A 340 -2.05 -8.46 -2.09
CA MET A 340 -1.33 -8.07 -3.29
C MET A 340 -2.25 -7.36 -4.27
N THR A 341 -1.68 -6.64 -5.23
CA THR A 341 -2.47 -5.89 -6.22
C THR A 341 -3.45 -6.81 -6.95
N GLU A 342 -3.01 -8.04 -7.23
CA GLU A 342 -3.77 -9.08 -7.92
C GLU A 342 -4.97 -9.62 -7.11
N ALA A 343 -5.13 -9.17 -5.85
CA ALA A 343 -6.27 -9.50 -4.96
C ALA A 343 -7.04 -8.26 -4.46
N ALA A 344 -6.85 -7.10 -5.02
CA ALA A 344 -7.60 -5.85 -4.91
C ALA A 344 -7.73 -5.16 -3.52
N PRO A 345 -6.81 -5.15 -2.55
CA PRO A 345 -5.62 -5.96 -2.44
C PRO A 345 -5.69 -7.06 -1.39
N LEU A 346 -6.70 -7.10 -0.49
CA LEU A 346 -6.67 -7.85 0.77
C LEU A 346 -7.01 -9.33 0.58
N MET A 347 -6.20 -10.19 1.17
CA MET A 347 -6.38 -11.64 1.18
C MET A 347 -6.55 -12.19 2.59
N ALA A 348 -5.83 -11.63 3.56
CA ALA A 348 -5.91 -12.09 4.95
C ALA A 348 -5.85 -10.91 5.93
N TYR A 349 -6.60 -11.08 7.02
CA TYR A 349 -6.73 -10.12 8.10
C TYR A 349 -7.30 -10.81 9.35
N GLU A 350 -7.02 -10.27 10.54
CA GLU A 350 -7.71 -10.62 11.77
C GLU A 350 -7.79 -9.38 12.67
N ASP A 351 -8.85 -9.23 13.42
CA ASP A 351 -9.02 -8.15 14.39
C ASP A 351 -7.91 -8.17 15.44
N TRP A 352 -7.43 -7.03 15.86
CA TRP A 352 -6.25 -6.90 16.73
C TRP A 352 -6.33 -7.69 18.05
N TRP A 353 -7.54 -7.93 18.58
CA TRP A 353 -7.73 -8.70 19.83
C TRP A 353 -7.62 -10.22 19.64
N ASP A 354 -7.87 -10.73 18.44
CA ASP A 354 -7.73 -12.14 18.04
C ASP A 354 -6.47 -12.41 17.20
N PHE A 355 -5.73 -11.35 16.84
CA PHE A 355 -4.57 -11.42 15.97
C PHE A 355 -3.45 -12.28 16.58
N ALA A 356 -3.01 -13.29 15.83
CA ALA A 356 -1.88 -14.15 16.18
C ALA A 356 -0.56 -13.49 15.73
N PRO A 357 0.37 -13.18 16.64
CA PRO A 357 1.66 -12.59 16.26
C PRO A 357 2.42 -13.41 15.23
N LYS A 358 3.15 -12.73 14.35
CA LYS A 358 3.90 -13.28 13.21
C LYS A 358 3.02 -13.87 12.10
N SER A 359 1.70 -13.90 12.26
CA SER A 359 0.77 -14.24 11.18
C SER A 359 0.37 -12.99 10.39
N CYS A 360 -0.41 -13.21 9.35
CA CYS A 360 -1.11 -12.16 8.61
C CYS A 360 -2.63 -12.22 8.83
N GLY A 361 -3.06 -12.87 9.92
CA GLY A 361 -4.46 -13.18 10.14
C GLY A 361 -4.95 -14.38 9.32
N LYS A 362 -6.25 -14.45 9.13
CA LYS A 362 -6.96 -15.51 8.40
C LYS A 362 -7.43 -15.02 7.05
N ALA A 363 -7.70 -15.92 6.13
CA ALA A 363 -8.35 -15.58 4.88
C ALA A 363 -9.65 -14.80 5.15
N ILE A 364 -9.86 -13.71 4.40
CA ILE A 364 -11.11 -12.94 4.49
C ILE A 364 -12.26 -13.69 3.84
N ASP A 365 -13.50 -13.39 4.21
CA ASP A 365 -14.68 -14.17 3.81
C ASP A 365 -15.05 -14.08 2.31
N THR A 366 -14.39 -13.23 1.55
CA THR A 366 -14.59 -13.06 0.11
C THR A 366 -13.55 -13.80 -0.76
N ILE A 367 -12.60 -14.49 -0.11
CA ILE A 367 -11.51 -15.20 -0.78
C ILE A 367 -11.18 -16.52 -0.05
N GLU A 368 -10.90 -17.55 -0.78
CA GLU A 368 -10.35 -18.80 -0.27
C GLU A 368 -8.82 -18.77 -0.41
N VAL A 369 -8.11 -19.30 0.59
CA VAL A 369 -6.64 -19.43 0.56
C VAL A 369 -6.27 -20.87 0.86
N ARG A 370 -5.36 -21.44 0.05
CA ARG A 370 -4.74 -22.74 0.31
C ARG A 370 -3.21 -22.63 0.27
N ILE A 371 -2.55 -23.56 0.91
CA ILE A 371 -1.11 -23.76 0.81
C ILE A 371 -0.89 -24.98 -0.10
N ASP A 372 -0.15 -24.80 -1.19
CA ASP A 372 0.20 -25.87 -2.12
C ASP A 372 1.31 -26.74 -1.49
N SER A 373 0.88 -27.66 -0.63
CA SER A 373 1.73 -28.53 0.16
C SER A 373 0.98 -29.80 0.58
N GLU A 374 1.68 -30.94 0.68
CA GLU A 374 1.15 -32.20 1.23
C GLU A 374 0.74 -32.06 2.71
N ASP A 375 1.42 -31.20 3.45
CA ASP A 375 1.13 -30.87 4.85
C ASP A 375 1.18 -29.36 5.04
N PRO A 376 0.05 -28.63 4.79
CA PRO A 376 0.01 -27.18 4.83
C PRO A 376 0.28 -26.58 6.23
N TYR A 377 0.26 -27.42 7.27
CA TYR A 377 0.52 -26.99 8.63
C TYR A 377 2.01 -26.97 8.99
N ASN A 378 2.81 -27.88 8.42
CA ASN A 378 4.20 -28.09 8.81
C ASN A 378 5.18 -27.93 7.63
N LYS A 379 4.74 -28.17 6.40
CA LYS A 379 5.56 -28.02 5.18
C LYS A 379 5.19 -26.74 4.45
N VAL A 380 6.19 -25.89 4.22
CA VAL A 380 6.02 -24.66 3.46
C VAL A 380 5.66 -24.98 2.00
N GLY A 381 4.61 -24.32 1.51
CA GLY A 381 4.18 -24.39 0.12
C GLY A 381 3.80 -23.00 -0.41
N GLU A 382 3.48 -22.92 -1.71
CA GLU A 382 3.00 -21.69 -2.30
C GLU A 382 1.61 -21.34 -1.76
N ILE A 383 1.41 -20.09 -1.36
CA ILE A 383 0.10 -19.56 -1.01
C ILE A 383 -0.66 -19.33 -2.30
N GLN A 384 -1.85 -19.93 -2.42
CA GLN A 384 -2.73 -19.78 -3.58
C GLN A 384 -4.09 -19.26 -3.13
N ALA A 385 -4.73 -18.46 -3.99
CA ALA A 385 -5.98 -17.76 -3.66
C ALA A 385 -7.03 -17.90 -4.74
N ARG A 386 -8.32 -17.95 -4.34
CA ARG A 386 -9.47 -17.98 -5.25
C ARG A 386 -10.64 -17.23 -4.61
N GLY A 387 -11.31 -16.36 -5.37
CA GLY A 387 -12.48 -15.64 -4.86
C GLY A 387 -12.77 -14.34 -5.61
N MET A 388 -13.73 -13.58 -5.08
CA MET A 388 -14.22 -12.35 -5.72
C MET A 388 -13.14 -11.26 -5.84
N ASN A 389 -12.17 -11.26 -4.94
CA ASN A 389 -11.10 -10.26 -4.90
C ASN A 389 -10.05 -10.46 -6.01
N VAL A 390 -10.00 -11.65 -6.62
CA VAL A 390 -8.92 -12.04 -7.53
C VAL A 390 -9.08 -11.36 -8.89
N MET A 391 -7.98 -10.88 -9.44
CA MET A 391 -7.89 -10.24 -10.75
C MET A 391 -8.45 -11.09 -11.88
N SER A 392 -8.84 -10.45 -12.97
CA SER A 392 -9.20 -11.15 -14.23
C SER A 392 -7.98 -11.62 -15.03
N GLY A 393 -6.79 -11.12 -14.72
CA GLY A 393 -5.55 -11.37 -15.43
C GLY A 393 -4.72 -10.12 -15.63
N TYR A 394 -3.70 -10.18 -16.49
CA TYR A 394 -2.84 -9.07 -16.84
C TYR A 394 -3.21 -8.51 -18.22
N PHE A 395 -3.41 -7.19 -18.27
CA PHE A 395 -3.82 -6.49 -19.48
C PHE A 395 -2.81 -6.69 -20.62
N LYS A 396 -3.28 -7.16 -21.76
CA LYS A 396 -2.49 -7.49 -22.97
C LYS A 396 -1.32 -8.46 -22.70
N ASN A 397 -1.45 -9.35 -21.72
CA ASN A 397 -0.40 -10.32 -21.40
C ASN A 397 -0.99 -11.67 -21.01
N GLU A 398 -1.41 -12.43 -22.01
CA GLU A 398 -2.04 -13.74 -21.85
C GLU A 398 -1.07 -14.78 -21.25
N GLU A 399 0.19 -14.77 -21.68
CA GLU A 399 1.23 -15.67 -21.14
C GLU A 399 1.39 -15.50 -19.63
N ALA A 400 1.53 -14.24 -19.16
CA ALA A 400 1.65 -13.95 -17.74
C ALA A 400 0.34 -14.27 -16.99
N THR A 401 -0.81 -14.10 -17.62
CA THR A 401 -2.11 -14.45 -17.05
C THR A 401 -2.20 -15.95 -16.84
N ASN A 402 -1.92 -16.75 -17.87
CA ASN A 402 -1.96 -18.22 -17.78
C ASN A 402 -0.96 -18.75 -16.73
N ALA A 403 0.24 -18.16 -16.65
CA ALA A 403 1.23 -18.52 -15.63
C ALA A 403 0.82 -18.14 -14.20
N ALA A 404 -0.08 -17.16 -14.03
CA ALA A 404 -0.55 -16.72 -12.72
C ALA A 404 -1.65 -17.62 -12.13
N PHE A 405 -2.22 -18.54 -12.89
CA PHE A 405 -3.26 -19.43 -12.42
C PHE A 405 -2.85 -20.91 -12.55
N THR A 406 -3.38 -21.71 -11.65
CA THR A 406 -3.32 -23.18 -11.75
C THR A 406 -4.40 -23.69 -12.70
N GLU A 407 -4.30 -24.95 -13.15
CA GLU A 407 -5.30 -25.58 -14.01
C GLU A 407 -6.69 -25.64 -13.34
N ASP A 408 -6.74 -25.75 -12.02
CA ASP A 408 -7.99 -25.76 -11.23
C ASP A 408 -8.44 -24.35 -10.78
N GLY A 409 -7.85 -23.27 -11.35
CA GLY A 409 -8.31 -21.89 -11.27
C GLY A 409 -7.89 -21.13 -10.01
N TRP A 410 -6.86 -21.58 -9.30
CA TRP A 410 -6.30 -20.82 -8.19
C TRP A 410 -5.20 -19.87 -8.66
N MET A 411 -5.25 -18.64 -8.16
CA MET A 411 -4.19 -17.67 -8.41
C MET A 411 -2.94 -18.02 -7.59
N ARG A 412 -1.80 -18.09 -8.26
CA ARG A 412 -0.47 -18.24 -7.66
C ARG A 412 0.01 -16.89 -7.14
N THR A 413 0.31 -16.81 -5.86
CA THR A 413 0.78 -15.53 -5.27
C THR A 413 2.28 -15.30 -5.44
N GLY A 414 3.04 -16.38 -5.62
CA GLY A 414 4.50 -16.37 -5.55
C GLY A 414 5.03 -16.19 -4.14
N ASP A 415 4.17 -16.12 -3.12
CA ASP A 415 4.54 -16.12 -1.71
C ASP A 415 4.49 -17.54 -1.15
N LEU A 416 5.43 -17.86 -0.28
CA LEU A 416 5.54 -19.15 0.39
C LEU A 416 5.11 -19.02 1.84
N GLY A 417 4.40 -20.02 2.36
CA GLY A 417 3.90 -19.97 3.72
C GLY A 417 3.38 -21.28 4.26
N VAL A 418 2.84 -21.20 5.46
CA VAL A 418 2.11 -22.27 6.16
C VAL A 418 0.84 -21.68 6.77
N ILE A 419 -0.11 -22.53 7.10
CA ILE A 419 -1.34 -22.17 7.82
C ILE A 419 -1.41 -22.96 9.13
N ASP A 420 -1.86 -22.35 10.23
CA ASP A 420 -2.07 -23.10 11.46
C ASP A 420 -3.47 -23.74 11.52
N LYS A 421 -3.72 -24.58 12.53
CA LYS A 421 -5.02 -25.24 12.72
C LYS A 421 -6.18 -24.28 13.00
N LYS A 422 -5.89 -22.99 13.29
CA LYS A 422 -6.90 -21.94 13.50
C LYS A 422 -7.16 -21.14 12.23
N GLY A 423 -6.43 -21.41 11.15
CA GLY A 423 -6.52 -20.72 9.88
C GLY A 423 -5.62 -19.50 9.75
N ASN A 424 -4.73 -19.22 10.71
CA ASN A 424 -3.77 -18.13 10.59
C ASN A 424 -2.70 -18.44 9.56
N ILE A 425 -2.41 -17.49 8.67
CA ILE A 425 -1.44 -17.60 7.58
C ILE A 425 -0.10 -17.01 8.05
N PHE A 426 0.98 -17.76 7.84
CA PHE A 426 2.35 -17.33 8.17
C PHE A 426 3.19 -17.33 6.89
N ILE A 427 3.55 -16.13 6.42
CA ILE A 427 4.41 -15.96 5.25
C ILE A 427 5.86 -16.27 5.65
N LYS A 428 6.55 -17.03 4.81
CA LYS A 428 7.96 -17.43 4.99
C LYS A 428 8.90 -16.67 4.07
N GLY A 429 8.46 -16.31 2.88
CA GLY A 429 9.24 -15.56 1.91
C GLY A 429 8.63 -15.61 0.52
N ARG A 430 9.41 -15.17 -0.47
CA ARG A 430 9.04 -15.22 -1.88
C ARG A 430 9.66 -16.43 -2.58
N SER A 431 8.91 -17.14 -3.40
CA SER A 431 9.40 -18.28 -4.17
C SER A 431 10.62 -17.93 -5.05
N LYS A 432 10.62 -16.74 -5.64
CA LYS A 432 11.73 -16.23 -6.48
C LYS A 432 13.00 -15.86 -5.71
N ASN A 433 12.89 -15.64 -4.39
CA ASN A 433 14.01 -15.27 -3.52
C ASN A 433 14.55 -16.48 -2.75
N MET A 434 13.81 -17.57 -2.72
CA MET A 434 14.21 -18.80 -2.04
C MET A 434 15.57 -19.28 -2.56
N ILE A 435 16.45 -19.61 -1.64
CA ILE A 435 17.78 -20.18 -1.91
C ILE A 435 17.72 -21.67 -1.58
N LEU A 436 18.14 -22.49 -2.52
CA LEU A 436 18.31 -23.92 -2.26
C LEU A 436 19.69 -24.16 -1.67
N SER A 437 19.75 -24.73 -0.47
CA SER A 437 21.01 -25.11 0.18
C SER A 437 21.67 -26.29 -0.55
N ALA A 438 22.96 -26.49 -0.32
CA ALA A 438 23.69 -27.64 -0.84
C ALA A 438 23.07 -28.99 -0.45
N ASN A 439 22.34 -29.04 0.65
CA ASN A 439 21.67 -30.24 1.18
C ASN A 439 20.22 -30.37 0.70
N GLY A 440 19.78 -29.56 -0.28
CA GLY A 440 18.41 -29.57 -0.81
C GLY A 440 17.35 -28.96 0.11
N GLN A 441 17.73 -28.22 1.15
CA GLN A 441 16.80 -27.53 2.03
C GLN A 441 16.53 -26.10 1.55
N ASN A 442 15.30 -25.68 1.66
CA ASN A 442 14.89 -24.32 1.31
C ASN A 442 15.33 -23.31 2.38
N ILE A 443 16.03 -22.28 1.96
CA ILE A 443 16.42 -21.14 2.80
C ILE A 443 15.58 -19.95 2.36
N TYR A 444 14.97 -19.28 3.32
CA TYR A 444 14.16 -18.06 3.10
C TYR A 444 14.97 -16.85 3.54
N PRO A 445 15.55 -16.08 2.60
CA PRO A 445 16.41 -14.94 2.94
C PRO A 445 15.73 -13.93 3.86
N GLU A 446 14.43 -13.73 3.68
CA GLU A 446 13.64 -12.78 4.45
C GLU A 446 13.58 -13.13 5.95
N GLU A 447 13.61 -14.41 6.31
CA GLU A 447 13.67 -14.84 7.71
C GLU A 447 15.02 -14.46 8.35
N ILE A 448 16.12 -14.60 7.62
CA ILE A 448 17.46 -14.22 8.08
C ILE A 448 17.58 -12.70 8.17
N GLU A 449 17.12 -11.99 7.14
CA GLU A 449 17.12 -10.52 7.08
C GLU A 449 16.32 -9.89 8.22
N ALA A 450 15.20 -10.50 8.61
CA ALA A 450 14.44 -10.06 9.77
C ALA A 450 15.27 -10.06 11.05
N VAL A 451 16.20 -10.99 11.22
CA VAL A 451 17.11 -11.05 12.38
C VAL A 451 18.30 -10.10 12.21
N VAL A 452 18.85 -9.99 11.00
CA VAL A 452 19.94 -9.05 10.67
C VAL A 452 19.48 -7.61 10.90
N ASN A 453 18.29 -7.24 10.44
CA ASN A 453 17.73 -5.88 10.57
C ASN A 453 17.45 -5.48 12.04
N ASN A 454 17.44 -6.44 12.97
CA ASN A 454 17.34 -6.17 14.41
C ASN A 454 18.67 -5.86 15.08
N GLN A 455 19.79 -6.08 14.39
CA GLN A 455 21.09 -5.82 14.99
C GLN A 455 21.34 -4.31 15.14
N PRO A 456 22.09 -3.89 16.17
CA PRO A 456 22.48 -2.49 16.34
C PRO A 456 23.13 -1.93 15.06
N TYR A 457 22.88 -0.67 14.75
CA TYR A 457 23.40 0.07 13.58
C TYR A 457 22.92 -0.44 12.21
N VAL A 458 22.21 -1.55 12.09
CA VAL A 458 21.67 -2.02 10.82
C VAL A 458 20.44 -1.18 10.44
N ILE A 459 20.47 -0.61 9.23
CA ILE A 459 19.35 0.11 8.63
C ILE A 459 18.52 -0.83 7.78
N GLU A 460 19.19 -1.58 6.89
CA GLU A 460 18.56 -2.55 6.00
C GLU A 460 19.57 -3.62 5.54
N SER A 461 19.07 -4.78 5.13
CA SER A 461 19.93 -5.86 4.66
C SER A 461 19.28 -6.66 3.53
N VAL A 462 20.14 -7.36 2.78
CA VAL A 462 19.76 -8.35 1.77
C VAL A 462 20.64 -9.58 1.96
N VAL A 463 20.02 -10.75 2.10
CA VAL A 463 20.74 -12.03 2.15
C VAL A 463 20.75 -12.65 0.75
N ILE A 464 21.94 -12.98 0.30
CA ILE A 464 22.19 -13.58 -1.02
C ILE A 464 22.95 -14.88 -0.89
N ASN A 465 22.90 -15.67 -1.94
CA ASN A 465 23.76 -16.85 -2.09
C ASN A 465 24.93 -16.53 -3.03
N ARG A 466 26.14 -16.65 -2.55
CA ARG A 466 27.35 -16.48 -3.38
C ARG A 466 28.10 -17.80 -3.42
N GLY A 467 27.84 -18.61 -4.44
CA GLY A 467 28.30 -19.99 -4.51
C GLY A 467 27.63 -20.87 -3.43
N ALA A 468 28.43 -21.43 -2.53
CA ALA A 468 27.90 -22.24 -1.41
C ALA A 468 27.72 -21.43 -0.11
N SER A 469 27.93 -20.12 -0.14
CA SER A 469 27.98 -19.27 1.05
C SER A 469 26.78 -18.32 1.10
N LEU A 470 26.13 -18.26 2.27
CA LEU A 470 25.12 -17.24 2.56
C LEU A 470 25.81 -15.96 3.05
N VAL A 471 25.58 -14.87 2.34
CA VAL A 471 26.17 -13.56 2.60
C VAL A 471 25.07 -12.58 2.96
N ALA A 472 25.19 -11.90 4.09
CA ALA A 472 24.33 -10.76 4.42
C ALA A 472 25.03 -9.47 3.94
N LEU A 473 24.45 -8.82 2.96
CA LEU A 473 24.78 -7.44 2.59
C LEU A 473 24.05 -6.52 3.55
N VAL A 474 24.74 -5.59 4.19
CA VAL A 474 24.17 -4.76 5.27
C VAL A 474 24.49 -3.30 5.03
N PHE A 475 23.46 -2.48 4.96
CA PHE A 475 23.62 -1.02 4.99
C PHE A 475 23.43 -0.52 6.43
N THR A 476 24.39 0.28 6.92
CA THR A 476 24.50 0.66 8.33
C THR A 476 24.37 2.17 8.55
N ASP A 477 24.04 2.56 9.78
CA ASP A 477 24.16 3.93 10.29
C ASP A 477 25.65 4.23 10.60
N SER A 478 26.40 4.56 9.55
CA SER A 478 27.85 4.80 9.63
C SER A 478 28.20 5.99 10.51
N GLU A 479 27.34 7.01 10.59
CA GLU A 479 27.56 8.19 11.44
C GLU A 479 27.47 7.80 12.91
N LYS A 480 26.46 7.04 13.28
CA LYS A 480 26.29 6.54 14.64
C LYS A 480 27.40 5.56 15.03
N MET A 481 27.82 4.68 14.12
CA MET A 481 28.95 3.76 14.37
C MET A 481 30.24 4.53 14.63
N LYS A 482 30.54 5.58 13.87
CA LYS A 482 31.69 6.46 14.07
C LYS A 482 31.60 7.20 15.41
N ALA A 483 30.44 7.76 15.75
CA ALA A 483 30.22 8.50 16.99
C ALA A 483 30.43 7.61 18.26
N GLU A 484 30.12 6.32 18.13
CA GLU A 484 30.26 5.34 19.22
C GLU A 484 31.56 4.52 19.13
N ASN A 485 32.48 4.87 18.21
CA ASN A 485 33.76 4.19 17.96
C ASN A 485 33.62 2.68 17.74
N VAL A 486 32.65 2.27 16.95
CA VAL A 486 32.39 0.85 16.66
C VAL A 486 33.39 0.34 15.61
N ASP A 487 34.18 -0.69 15.97
CA ASP A 487 35.05 -1.37 15.02
C ASP A 487 34.25 -2.23 14.04
N ILE A 488 34.49 -2.02 12.73
CA ILE A 488 33.74 -2.66 11.66
C ILE A 488 33.89 -4.18 11.66
N GLU A 489 35.08 -4.70 11.89
CA GLU A 489 35.31 -6.15 11.86
C GLU A 489 34.70 -6.84 13.08
N THR A 490 34.77 -6.19 14.24
CA THR A 490 34.07 -6.65 15.44
C THR A 490 32.56 -6.62 15.26
N PHE A 491 32.02 -5.56 14.61
CA PHE A 491 30.61 -5.45 14.30
C PHE A 491 30.13 -6.59 13.38
N LYS A 492 30.83 -6.87 12.26
CA LYS A 492 30.51 -7.97 11.34
C LYS A 492 30.45 -9.32 12.05
N LYS A 493 31.47 -9.60 12.87
CA LYS A 493 31.54 -10.85 13.66
C LYS A 493 30.39 -10.95 14.66
N THR A 494 30.06 -9.85 15.31
CA THR A 494 28.95 -9.80 16.29
C THR A 494 27.61 -10.05 15.60
N VAL A 495 27.32 -9.34 14.49
CA VAL A 495 26.09 -9.55 13.71
C VAL A 495 25.98 -11.00 13.26
N MET A 496 27.03 -11.56 12.65
CA MET A 496 27.04 -12.94 12.20
C MET A 496 26.79 -13.93 13.35
N THR A 497 27.45 -13.72 14.49
CA THR A 497 27.31 -14.59 15.67
C THR A 497 25.90 -14.54 16.23
N GLU A 498 25.34 -13.34 16.44
CA GLU A 498 24.00 -13.16 17.02
C GLU A 498 22.90 -13.70 16.08
N VAL A 499 23.01 -13.45 14.78
CA VAL A 499 22.06 -13.97 13.79
C VAL A 499 22.12 -15.50 13.76
N ASN A 500 23.32 -16.08 13.72
CA ASN A 500 23.51 -17.52 13.62
C ASN A 500 23.06 -18.32 14.86
N LYS A 501 22.89 -17.65 16.01
CA LYS A 501 22.29 -18.29 17.22
C LYS A 501 20.83 -18.68 17.01
N SER A 502 20.10 -17.92 16.21
CA SER A 502 18.66 -18.13 15.97
C SER A 502 18.38 -18.90 14.69
N MET A 503 19.40 -19.17 13.85
CA MET A 503 19.24 -19.82 12.56
C MET A 503 19.54 -21.32 12.62
N PRO A 504 18.75 -22.15 11.90
CA PRO A 504 19.08 -23.55 11.65
C PRO A 504 20.46 -23.69 11.00
N ALA A 505 21.11 -24.85 11.19
CA ALA A 505 22.47 -25.08 10.72
C ALA A 505 22.66 -24.83 9.21
N TYR A 506 21.65 -25.15 8.39
CA TYR A 506 21.68 -25.02 6.93
C TYR A 506 21.45 -23.57 6.43
N SER A 507 20.98 -22.66 7.28
CA SER A 507 20.68 -21.26 6.94
C SER A 507 21.54 -20.25 7.71
N LYS A 508 22.68 -20.72 8.26
CA LYS A 508 23.64 -19.84 8.95
C LYS A 508 24.41 -18.97 7.95
N LEU A 509 24.58 -17.70 8.30
CA LEU A 509 25.42 -16.77 7.54
C LEU A 509 26.89 -17.19 7.61
N ASN A 510 27.55 -17.12 6.46
CA ASN A 510 28.99 -17.32 6.34
C ASN A 510 29.76 -16.00 6.41
N THR A 511 29.13 -14.92 5.95
CA THR A 511 29.79 -13.60 5.85
C THR A 511 28.78 -12.47 6.02
N VAL A 512 29.25 -11.35 6.56
CA VAL A 512 28.54 -10.08 6.61
C VAL A 512 29.38 -9.04 5.86
N GLU A 513 28.81 -8.40 4.86
CA GLU A 513 29.44 -7.34 4.06
C GLU A 513 28.71 -6.04 4.29
N ILE A 514 29.45 -4.93 4.45
CA ILE A 514 28.87 -3.60 4.63
C ILE A 514 28.77 -2.93 3.27
N MET A 515 27.60 -2.37 2.99
CA MET A 515 27.32 -1.59 1.80
C MET A 515 27.68 -0.11 2.04
N ASP A 516 28.38 0.50 1.11
CA ASP A 516 28.76 1.93 1.16
C ASP A 516 27.56 2.84 0.85
N GLN A 517 26.58 2.33 0.11
CA GLN A 517 25.38 3.06 -0.32
C GLN A 517 24.12 2.29 0.05
N PRO A 518 22.98 3.00 0.26
CA PRO A 518 21.67 2.37 0.44
C PRO A 518 21.35 1.45 -0.74
N PHE A 519 20.57 0.41 -0.47
CA PHE A 519 20.09 -0.47 -1.55
C PHE A 519 19.18 0.26 -2.53
N GLU A 520 19.37 -0.03 -3.82
CA GLU A 520 18.47 0.41 -4.87
C GLU A 520 17.06 -0.12 -4.63
N LYS A 521 16.07 0.77 -4.75
CA LYS A 521 14.68 0.43 -4.47
C LYS A 521 13.80 0.67 -5.68
N THR A 522 12.72 -0.10 -5.72
CA THR A 522 11.60 0.19 -6.62
C THR A 522 10.85 1.44 -6.12
N PRO A 523 10.01 2.08 -6.93
CA PRO A 523 9.12 3.17 -6.48
C PRO A 523 8.22 2.77 -5.29
N LYS A 524 8.00 1.46 -5.09
CA LYS A 524 7.29 0.89 -3.93
C LYS A 524 8.18 0.71 -2.69
N MET A 525 9.38 1.28 -2.68
CA MET A 525 10.38 1.17 -1.60
C MET A 525 10.86 -0.26 -1.30
N SER A 526 10.62 -1.21 -2.18
CA SER A 526 11.16 -2.57 -2.08
C SER A 526 12.55 -2.65 -2.71
N ILE A 527 13.48 -3.32 -2.06
CA ILE A 527 14.86 -3.48 -2.55
C ILE A 527 14.85 -4.28 -3.86
N LYS A 528 15.58 -3.80 -4.87
CA LYS A 528 15.79 -4.47 -6.15
C LYS A 528 16.83 -5.60 -5.99
N ARG A 529 16.43 -6.70 -5.36
CA ARG A 529 17.32 -7.84 -5.02
C ARG A 529 18.13 -8.38 -6.19
N PHE A 530 17.58 -8.33 -7.41
CA PHE A 530 18.25 -8.82 -8.62
C PHE A 530 19.56 -8.08 -8.95
N MET A 531 19.78 -6.91 -8.38
CA MET A 531 21.03 -6.14 -8.54
C MET A 531 22.15 -6.63 -7.61
N TYR A 532 21.84 -7.49 -6.64
CA TYR A 532 22.75 -7.92 -5.56
C TYR A 532 22.98 -9.45 -5.57
N LYS A 533 23.03 -10.07 -6.76
CA LYS A 533 23.27 -11.52 -6.89
C LYS A 533 24.75 -11.86 -6.88
#